data_1e29da44b1402f29c2f5f2c3f2a56336
#
_entry.id   1e29da44b1402f29c2f5f2c3f2a56336
#
_cell.length_a   1.000
_cell.length_b   1.000
_cell.length_c   1.000
_cell.angle_alpha   90.00
_cell.angle_beta   90.00
_cell.angle_gamma   90.00
#
_symmetry.space_group_name_H-M   'P 1'
#
loop_
_entity.id
_entity.type
_entity.pdbx_description
1 polymer ?
#
loop_
_entity_poly.entity_id
_entity_poly.type
_entity_poly.pdbx_seq_one_letter_code
_entity_poly.pdbx_strand_id
1 'polypeptide(L)'
;MPTDPNDDTAPLADGVEAQTRRVMDNLIIVLRELQLGLRHVLSCRVYLTEFKRDYTLMNRVYESYFEADRLPARTCIGVTGLARDALVEIDMVARRF
;
A
#
# COMPACT_ATOMS: atom_id res chain seq x y z
N MET A 1 6.73 -0.81 -0.61
CA MET A 1 7.07 -1.99 0.20
C MET A 1 6.76 -1.77 1.68
N PRO A 2 6.43 -2.82 2.41
CA PRO A 2 6.12 -2.70 3.84
C PRO A 2 7.37 -2.67 4.73
N THR A 3 8.39 -1.92 4.35
CA THR A 3 9.64 -1.79 5.08
C THR A 3 9.55 -0.70 6.14
N ASP A 4 10.39 -0.80 7.18
CA ASP A 4 10.54 0.27 8.16
C ASP A 4 11.20 1.47 7.48
N PRO A 5 10.59 2.67 7.51
CA PRO A 5 11.17 3.83 6.83
C PRO A 5 12.49 4.31 7.45
N ASN A 6 12.79 3.90 8.68
CA ASN A 6 14.03 4.27 9.38
C ASN A 6 15.09 3.18 9.30
N ASP A 7 14.72 1.97 8.93
CA ASP A 7 15.64 0.83 8.85
C ASP A 7 15.08 -0.20 7.87
N ASP A 8 15.56 -0.15 6.62
CA ASP A 8 15.10 -1.06 5.58
C ASP A 8 15.63 -2.48 5.73
N THR A 9 16.51 -2.73 6.70
CA THR A 9 16.98 -4.08 7.02
C THR A 9 16.18 -4.75 8.13
N ALA A 10 15.30 -4.00 8.80
CA ALA A 10 14.45 -4.56 9.86
C ALA A 10 13.47 -5.59 9.27
N PRO A 11 13.03 -6.58 10.05
CA PRO A 11 12.01 -7.52 9.60
C PRO A 11 10.74 -6.80 9.17
N LEU A 12 10.06 -7.37 8.17
CA LEU A 12 8.77 -6.82 7.73
C LEU A 12 7.73 -6.97 8.85
N ALA A 13 6.74 -6.07 8.84
CA ALA A 13 5.62 -6.17 9.77
C ALA A 13 4.92 -7.53 9.62
N ASP A 14 4.32 -8.02 10.71
CA ASP A 14 3.72 -9.34 10.75
C ASP A 14 2.26 -9.30 10.29
N GLY A 15 1.96 -10.09 9.27
CA GLY A 15 0.61 -10.21 8.73
C GLY A 15 0.26 -9.12 7.70
N VAL A 16 -0.75 -9.42 6.87
CA VAL A 16 -1.11 -8.54 5.76
C VAL A 16 -1.67 -7.20 6.22
N GLU A 17 -2.40 -7.17 7.33
CA GLU A 17 -2.95 -5.91 7.84
C GLU A 17 -1.83 -4.95 8.25
N ALA A 18 -0.87 -5.44 9.05
CA ALA A 18 0.26 -4.62 9.49
C ALA A 18 1.13 -4.22 8.31
N GLN A 19 1.36 -5.12 7.35
CA GLN A 19 2.14 -4.80 6.17
C GLN A 19 1.43 -3.76 5.30
N THR A 20 0.11 -3.84 5.15
CA THR A 20 -0.66 -2.86 4.38
C THR A 20 -0.56 -1.48 5.02
N ARG A 21 -0.69 -1.40 6.35
CA ARG A 21 -0.51 -0.12 7.06
C ARG A 21 0.88 0.47 6.81
N ARG A 22 1.91 -0.37 6.90
CA ARG A 22 3.28 0.09 6.69
C ARG A 22 3.50 0.59 5.26
N VAL A 23 2.97 -0.13 4.27
CA VAL A 23 3.06 0.32 2.86
C VAL A 23 2.37 1.67 2.68
N MET A 24 1.14 1.81 3.18
CA MET A 24 0.39 3.05 3.04
C MET A 24 1.09 4.21 3.75
N ASP A 25 1.59 3.98 4.97
CA ASP A 25 2.31 5.01 5.71
C ASP A 25 3.59 5.42 4.99
N ASN A 26 4.32 4.47 4.41
CA ASN A 26 5.53 4.77 3.64
C ASN A 26 5.21 5.59 2.38
N LEU A 27 4.12 5.26 1.69
CA LEU A 27 3.69 6.03 0.51
C LEU A 27 3.30 7.47 0.90
N ILE A 28 2.63 7.63 2.05
CA ILE A 28 2.29 8.96 2.55
C ILE A 28 3.56 9.78 2.82
N ILE A 29 4.59 9.17 3.38
CA ILE A 29 5.87 9.84 3.61
C ILE A 29 6.45 10.35 2.29
N VAL A 30 6.48 9.51 1.26
CA VAL A 30 7.00 9.90 -0.05
C VAL A 30 6.16 11.03 -0.65
N LEU A 31 4.83 10.91 -0.60
CA LEU A 31 3.94 11.96 -1.11
C LEU A 31 4.19 13.28 -0.40
N ARG A 32 4.33 13.24 0.92
CA ARG A 32 4.54 14.45 1.74
C ARG A 32 5.84 15.15 1.36
N GLU A 33 6.90 14.39 1.09
CA GLU A 33 8.17 14.96 0.64
C GLU A 33 8.03 15.67 -0.70
N LEU A 34 7.09 15.24 -1.54
CA LEU A 34 6.77 15.88 -2.80
C LEU A 34 5.72 16.98 -2.67
N GLN A 35 5.31 17.29 -1.43
CA GLN A 35 4.26 18.24 -1.11
C GLN A 35 2.89 17.81 -1.68
N LEU A 36 2.65 16.50 -1.68
CA LEU A 36 1.40 15.88 -2.12
C LEU A 36 0.74 15.14 -0.96
N GLY A 37 -0.51 14.77 -1.15
CA GLY A 37 -1.24 13.93 -0.22
C GLY A 37 -2.04 12.87 -0.96
N LEU A 38 -2.75 12.03 -0.23
CA LEU A 38 -3.56 10.96 -0.83
C LEU A 38 -4.63 11.50 -1.78
N ARG A 39 -5.10 12.74 -1.57
CA ARG A 39 -6.06 13.39 -2.47
C ARG A 39 -5.53 13.58 -3.89
N HIS A 40 -4.22 13.52 -4.08
CA HIS A 40 -3.59 13.68 -5.39
C HIS A 40 -3.40 12.36 -6.12
N VAL A 41 -3.72 11.23 -5.47
CA VAL A 41 -3.54 9.90 -6.05
C VAL A 41 -4.65 9.62 -7.05
N LEU A 42 -4.27 9.29 -8.28
CA LEU A 42 -5.20 8.98 -9.36
C LEU A 42 -5.49 7.50 -9.45
N SER A 43 -4.48 6.66 -9.24
CA SER A 43 -4.63 5.21 -9.34
C SER A 43 -3.63 4.49 -8.46
N CYS A 44 -4.00 3.28 -8.05
CA CYS A 44 -3.16 2.39 -7.28
C CYS A 44 -3.13 1.02 -7.91
N ARG A 45 -2.01 0.32 -7.78
CA ARG A 45 -1.92 -1.11 -8.09
C ARG A 45 -1.52 -1.84 -6.82
N VAL A 46 -2.29 -2.87 -6.48
CA VAL A 46 -2.07 -3.68 -5.28
C VAL A 46 -1.74 -5.10 -5.70
N TYR A 47 -0.66 -5.63 -5.15
CA TYR A 47 -0.18 -6.98 -5.42
C TYR A 47 -0.20 -7.78 -4.13
N LEU A 48 -0.82 -8.97 -4.16
CA LEU A 48 -0.92 -9.85 -3.00
C LEU A 48 -0.35 -11.22 -3.35
N THR A 49 0.50 -11.76 -2.48
CA THR A 49 1.04 -13.12 -2.68
C THR A 49 0.06 -14.20 -2.26
N GLU A 50 -0.87 -13.89 -1.34
CA GLU A 50 -1.92 -14.80 -0.88
C GLU A 50 -3.29 -14.14 -1.08
N PHE A 51 -3.65 -13.93 -2.33
CA PHE A 51 -4.79 -13.09 -2.72
C PHE A 51 -6.08 -13.51 -2.03
N LYS A 52 -6.43 -14.80 -2.14
CA LYS A 52 -7.73 -15.25 -1.61
C LYS A 52 -7.81 -15.12 -0.10
N ARG A 53 -6.69 -15.38 0.59
CA ARG A 53 -6.62 -15.28 2.06
C ARG A 53 -6.67 -13.83 2.54
N ASP A 54 -5.96 -12.94 1.84
CA ASP A 54 -5.59 -11.63 2.37
C ASP A 54 -6.39 -10.46 1.79
N TYR A 55 -7.15 -10.69 0.72
CA TYR A 55 -7.81 -9.58 0.01
C TYR A 55 -8.71 -8.75 0.92
N THR A 56 -9.60 -9.39 1.67
CA THR A 56 -10.58 -8.68 2.51
C THR A 56 -9.89 -7.87 3.61
N LEU A 57 -8.89 -8.47 4.27
CA LEU A 57 -8.15 -7.80 5.33
C LEU A 57 -7.34 -6.62 4.79
N MET A 58 -6.63 -6.84 3.67
CA MET A 58 -5.90 -5.76 3.00
C MET A 58 -6.83 -4.63 2.62
N ASN A 59 -7.95 -4.96 1.98
CA ASN A 59 -8.89 -3.97 1.46
C ASN A 59 -9.46 -3.09 2.58
N ARG A 60 -9.77 -3.68 3.73
CA ARG A 60 -10.28 -2.94 4.88
C ARG A 60 -9.27 -1.89 5.35
N VAL A 61 -7.99 -2.27 5.45
CA VAL A 61 -6.94 -1.33 5.85
C VAL A 61 -6.74 -0.28 4.78
N TYR A 62 -6.64 -0.69 3.52
CA TYR A 62 -6.43 0.22 2.38
C TYR A 62 -7.52 1.29 2.34
N GLU A 63 -8.78 0.87 2.38
CA GLU A 63 -9.89 1.81 2.27
C GLU A 63 -9.96 2.79 3.45
N SER A 64 -9.46 2.39 4.62
CA SER A 64 -9.47 3.24 5.79
C SER A 64 -8.60 4.50 5.63
N TYR A 65 -7.70 4.52 4.66
CA TYR A 65 -6.84 5.68 4.38
C TYR A 65 -7.50 6.72 3.49
N PHE A 66 -8.62 6.39 2.85
CA PHE A 66 -9.28 7.29 1.91
C PHE A 66 -10.69 7.64 2.41
N GLU A 67 -11.18 8.81 1.97
CA GLU A 67 -12.59 9.13 2.15
C GLU A 67 -13.42 8.24 1.20
N ALA A 68 -14.59 7.77 1.65
CA ALA A 68 -15.38 6.78 0.93
C ALA A 68 -15.78 7.23 -0.47
N ASP A 69 -15.96 8.54 -0.68
CA ASP A 69 -16.35 9.11 -1.96
C ASP A 69 -15.14 9.56 -2.81
N ARG A 70 -13.92 9.25 -2.37
CA ARG A 70 -12.68 9.70 -3.04
C ARG A 70 -11.67 8.59 -3.21
N LEU A 71 -12.16 7.36 -3.43
CA LEU A 71 -11.27 6.25 -3.69
C LEU A 71 -10.66 6.39 -5.08
N PRO A 72 -9.33 6.23 -5.20
CA PRO A 72 -8.70 6.25 -6.52
C PRO A 72 -9.06 5.01 -7.32
N ALA A 73 -8.83 5.05 -8.63
CA ALA A 73 -8.91 3.86 -9.45
C ALA A 73 -7.91 2.82 -8.92
N ARG A 74 -8.27 1.55 -8.95
CA ARG A 74 -7.42 0.51 -8.37
C ARG A 74 -7.48 -0.78 -9.16
N THR A 75 -6.31 -1.41 -9.33
CA THR A 75 -6.18 -2.80 -9.77
C THR A 75 -5.59 -3.59 -8.60
N CYS A 76 -6.15 -4.78 -8.33
CA CYS A 76 -5.62 -5.66 -7.31
C CYS A 76 -5.46 -7.05 -7.91
N ILE A 77 -4.25 -7.61 -7.89
CA ILE A 77 -3.95 -8.90 -8.48
C ILE A 77 -3.14 -9.78 -7.53
N GLY A 78 -3.28 -11.08 -7.71
CA GLY A 78 -2.43 -12.07 -7.05
C GLY A 78 -1.14 -12.26 -7.83
N VAL A 79 -0.03 -12.44 -7.12
CA VAL A 79 1.29 -12.68 -7.72
C VAL A 79 1.95 -13.85 -7.01
N THR A 80 2.96 -14.43 -7.65
CA THR A 80 3.62 -15.62 -7.11
C THR A 80 4.66 -15.29 -6.04
N GLY A 81 5.11 -14.05 -5.95
CA GLY A 81 6.07 -13.63 -4.93
C GLY A 81 6.37 -12.17 -5.04
N LEU A 82 6.84 -11.60 -3.94
CA LEU A 82 7.27 -10.22 -3.83
C LEU A 82 8.63 -10.17 -3.13
N ALA A 83 9.33 -9.05 -3.30
CA ALA A 83 10.63 -8.87 -2.67
C ALA A 83 10.53 -9.04 -1.15
N ARG A 84 11.54 -9.70 -0.56
CA ARG A 84 11.64 -9.98 0.88
C ARG A 84 10.47 -10.77 1.44
N ASP A 85 9.81 -11.57 0.58
CA ASP A 85 8.63 -12.37 0.97
C ASP A 85 7.49 -11.51 1.52
N ALA A 86 7.36 -10.28 1.05
CA ALA A 86 6.25 -9.42 1.45
C ALA A 86 4.92 -10.03 1.02
N LEU A 87 3.88 -9.81 1.80
CA LEU A 87 2.53 -10.28 1.50
C LEU A 87 1.79 -9.31 0.59
N VAL A 88 2.18 -8.04 0.60
CA VAL A 88 1.52 -6.98 -0.16
C VAL A 88 2.55 -5.99 -0.69
N GLU A 89 2.26 -5.48 -1.88
CA GLU A 89 2.98 -4.36 -2.48
C GLU A 89 1.95 -3.43 -3.10
N ILE A 90 2.16 -2.11 -2.99
CA ILE A 90 1.26 -1.12 -3.55
C ILE A 90 2.10 -0.06 -4.25
N ASP A 91 1.74 0.27 -5.49
CA ASP A 91 2.28 1.46 -6.14
C ASP A 91 1.15 2.42 -6.49
N MET A 92 1.49 3.67 -6.67
CA MET A 92 0.53 4.74 -6.90
C MET A 92 1.00 5.66 -8.00
N VAL A 93 0.02 6.22 -8.73
CA VAL A 93 0.23 7.35 -9.64
C VAL A 93 -0.46 8.54 -9.01
N ALA A 94 0.28 9.61 -8.79
CA ALA A 94 -0.25 10.84 -8.24
C ALA A 94 0.03 11.99 -9.20
N ARG A 95 -0.86 12.98 -9.16
CA ARG A 95 -0.74 14.15 -10.03
C ARG A 95 -0.87 15.42 -9.20
N ARG A 96 0.00 16.37 -9.49
CA ARG A 96 -0.07 17.71 -8.91
C ARG A 96 -1.17 18.49 -9.62
N PHE A 97 -2.08 19.04 -8.86
CA PHE A 97 -3.18 19.84 -9.41
C PHE A 97 -2.79 21.29 -9.51
#